data_2c56014fac0b0a987b1e7aeede4be0bc
#
_entry.id   2c56014fac0b0a987b1e7aeede4be0bc
#
_cell.length_a   1.000
_cell.length_b   1.000
_cell.length_c   1.000
_cell.angle_alpha   90.00
_cell.angle_beta   90.00
_cell.angle_gamma   90.00
#
_symmetry.space_group_name_H-M   'P 1'
#
loop_
_entity.id
_entity.type
_entity.pdbx_description
1 polymer ?
#
loop_
_entity_poly.entity_id
_entity_poly.type
_entity_poly.pdbx_seq_one_letter_code
_entity_poly.pdbx_strand_id
1 'polypeptide(L)'
;MSESMDATNNHQITAPVLAGLASFKVKFDASDNAQSRALFANGRMQVKVQVLVSGVNADGEAMHVPTDVMESIELIHYATGKTLRDGWAASNVQGRFTVEARSATSVGEIADDMDDDSVHPQVRTFWVSSSSAGATQIGARLFLNGERILSNGTTLSSVHDSSVTIEAETPATYSVDGVFRLYQTRIGNESPGNRIWKYHLGLYPGGKQVRLVDWIVEGVKEGENHNFAGGNRLNEIKTNYMDCIFVRPENSSITVTLPVNGDPFVYTFTRDAQTWSHKHYKVITQSDGELTIVQALSEYSENTTARKYGGVLFFIAIDEYGTEHKLSIRVDFYERNLYLQRG
;
A
#
# COMPACT_ATOMS: atom_id res chain seq x y z
N MET A 1 -15.32 71.80 -45.09
CA MET A 1 -15.69 70.74 -44.13
C MET A 1 -14.93 69.46 -44.54
N SER A 2 -13.90 69.18 -43.84
CA SER A 2 -13.02 68.02 -44.09
C SER A 2 -13.25 67.07 -42.97
N GLU A 3 -13.86 65.89 -43.25
CA GLU A 3 -13.99 64.85 -42.32
C GLU A 3 -12.74 64.01 -42.32
N SER A 4 -12.08 63.96 -41.16
CA SER A 4 -10.96 63.11 -40.86
C SER A 4 -11.52 61.69 -40.56
N MET A 5 -11.21 60.71 -41.39
CA MET A 5 -11.43 59.25 -41.04
C MET A 5 -10.34 58.78 -40.10
N ASP A 6 -10.70 58.58 -38.87
CA ASP A 6 -9.88 57.85 -37.87
C ASP A 6 -9.86 56.35 -38.22
N ALA A 7 -8.73 55.87 -38.69
CA ALA A 7 -8.48 54.41 -38.87
C ALA A 7 -8.14 53.81 -37.51
N THR A 8 -9.13 53.26 -36.88
CA THR A 8 -8.94 52.41 -35.68
C THR A 8 -8.19 51.14 -36.07
N ASN A 9 -6.91 51.13 -35.73
CA ASN A 9 -6.04 49.96 -35.90
C ASN A 9 -6.39 48.93 -34.85
N ASN A 10 -7.27 47.97 -35.20
CA ASN A 10 -7.61 46.81 -34.39
C ASN A 10 -6.41 45.86 -34.40
N HIS A 11 -5.46 46.05 -33.50
CA HIS A 11 -4.47 45.05 -33.20
C HIS A 11 -5.21 43.91 -32.50
N GLN A 12 -5.60 42.89 -33.24
CA GLN A 12 -5.96 41.60 -32.68
C GLN A 12 -4.71 41.04 -31.97
N ILE A 13 -4.65 41.16 -30.67
CA ILE A 13 -3.65 40.47 -29.85
C ILE A 13 -4.02 39.00 -29.95
N THR A 14 -3.42 38.27 -30.89
CA THR A 14 -3.48 36.80 -30.92
C THR A 14 -2.82 36.27 -29.65
N ALA A 15 -3.56 35.49 -28.87
CA ALA A 15 -3.00 34.87 -27.69
C ALA A 15 -1.71 34.10 -28.06
N PRO A 16 -0.65 34.21 -27.26
CA PRO A 16 0.61 33.54 -27.55
C PRO A 16 0.38 32.04 -27.67
N VAL A 17 0.89 31.44 -28.75
CA VAL A 17 0.76 30.02 -29.04
C VAL A 17 2.05 29.30 -28.70
N LEU A 18 1.96 28.16 -28.03
CA LEU A 18 3.11 27.31 -27.71
C LEU A 18 3.81 26.84 -28.99
N ALA A 19 5.05 27.30 -29.19
CA ALA A 19 5.83 27.02 -30.41
C ALA A 19 6.80 25.82 -30.20
N GLY A 20 7.29 25.63 -28.96
CA GLY A 20 8.25 24.56 -28.67
C GLY A 20 8.46 24.31 -27.19
N LEU A 21 9.43 23.49 -26.86
CA LEU A 21 9.85 23.18 -25.51
C LEU A 21 11.26 23.68 -25.23
N ALA A 22 11.43 24.45 -24.15
CA ALA A 22 12.74 24.82 -23.63
C ALA A 22 13.39 23.64 -22.87
N SER A 23 12.59 22.84 -22.17
CA SER A 23 13.08 21.63 -21.50
C SER A 23 12.04 20.53 -21.48
N PHE A 24 12.52 19.29 -21.55
CA PHE A 24 11.72 18.08 -21.41
C PHE A 24 12.58 17.04 -20.69
N LYS A 25 12.36 16.87 -19.37
CA LYS A 25 13.24 16.06 -18.52
C LYS A 25 12.44 15.02 -17.75
N VAL A 26 13.06 13.84 -17.57
CA VAL A 26 12.54 12.73 -16.75
C VAL A 26 13.42 12.62 -15.51
N LYS A 27 12.81 12.66 -14.33
CA LYS A 27 13.48 12.60 -13.03
C LYS A 27 12.66 11.77 -12.04
N PHE A 28 13.26 11.35 -10.93
CA PHE A 28 12.50 10.76 -9.81
C PHE A 28 11.82 11.84 -8.96
N ASP A 29 12.49 12.98 -8.81
CA ASP A 29 11.95 14.16 -8.16
C ASP A 29 12.55 15.41 -8.82
N ALA A 30 11.83 16.52 -8.80
CA ALA A 30 12.29 17.77 -9.41
C ALA A 30 13.63 18.25 -8.83
N SER A 31 13.81 18.08 -7.52
CA SER A 31 15.01 18.45 -6.76
C SER A 31 16.09 17.38 -6.71
N ASP A 32 15.75 16.11 -7.07
CA ASP A 32 16.65 14.96 -6.96
C ASP A 32 17.51 14.81 -8.23
N ASN A 33 18.78 14.50 -8.03
CA ASN A 33 19.72 14.15 -9.11
C ASN A 33 19.97 12.64 -9.21
N ALA A 34 19.24 11.81 -8.47
CA ALA A 34 19.33 10.37 -8.57
C ALA A 34 18.99 9.91 -9.99
N GLN A 35 19.85 9.05 -10.56
CA GLN A 35 19.67 8.48 -11.89
C GLN A 35 19.14 7.05 -11.86
N SER A 36 19.17 6.39 -10.69
CA SER A 36 18.68 5.03 -10.51
C SER A 36 17.93 4.88 -9.19
N ARG A 37 16.86 4.08 -9.21
CA ARG A 37 16.11 3.63 -8.04
C ARG A 37 15.72 2.18 -8.19
N ALA A 38 15.52 1.49 -7.06
CA ALA A 38 15.11 0.10 -7.03
C ALA A 38 13.65 -0.06 -6.57
N LEU A 39 13.00 -1.13 -7.06
CA LEU A 39 11.71 -1.61 -6.59
C LEU A 39 11.70 -3.14 -6.57
N PHE A 40 10.74 -3.76 -5.89
CA PHE A 40 10.51 -5.20 -6.01
C PHE A 40 9.58 -5.52 -7.20
N ALA A 41 9.98 -6.54 -7.96
CA ALA A 41 9.24 -7.06 -9.12
C ALA A 41 7.99 -7.85 -8.67
N ASN A 42 7.12 -7.24 -7.87
CA ASN A 42 5.89 -7.86 -7.35
C ASN A 42 4.61 -7.28 -7.99
N GLY A 43 4.76 -6.35 -8.95
CA GLY A 43 3.65 -5.67 -9.62
C GLY A 43 2.88 -4.66 -8.77
N ARG A 44 3.25 -4.49 -7.49
CA ARG A 44 2.55 -3.63 -6.52
C ARG A 44 3.38 -2.46 -6.04
N MET A 45 4.67 -2.68 -5.80
CA MET A 45 5.57 -1.62 -5.39
C MET A 45 5.75 -0.62 -6.50
N GLN A 46 5.69 0.66 -6.18
CA GLN A 46 5.77 1.76 -7.14
C GLN A 46 6.88 2.73 -6.78
N VAL A 47 7.55 3.23 -7.82
CA VAL A 47 8.50 4.32 -7.75
C VAL A 47 7.92 5.55 -8.45
N LYS A 48 8.01 6.72 -7.82
CA LYS A 48 7.60 8.00 -8.40
C LYS A 48 8.57 8.40 -9.51
N VAL A 49 8.04 8.76 -10.67
CA VAL A 49 8.76 9.35 -11.79
C VAL A 49 8.04 10.64 -12.20
N GLN A 50 8.79 11.71 -12.35
CA GLN A 50 8.30 13.01 -12.76
C GLN A 50 8.81 13.40 -14.13
N VAL A 51 7.93 13.94 -14.95
CA VAL A 51 8.27 14.54 -16.23
C VAL A 51 8.10 16.05 -16.10
N LEU A 52 9.20 16.76 -16.26
CA LEU A 52 9.25 18.24 -16.17
C LEU A 52 9.29 18.81 -17.57
N VAL A 53 8.40 19.76 -17.84
CA VAL A 53 8.23 20.38 -19.16
C VAL A 53 8.23 21.91 -19.02
N SER A 54 9.05 22.58 -19.80
CA SER A 54 9.02 24.04 -19.94
C SER A 54 8.72 24.40 -21.38
N GLY A 55 7.67 25.19 -21.61
CA GLY A 55 7.26 25.64 -22.94
C GLY A 55 7.84 27.01 -23.33
N VAL A 56 7.93 27.26 -24.63
CA VAL A 56 8.30 28.57 -25.19
C VAL A 56 7.38 28.92 -26.35
N ASN A 57 7.16 30.26 -26.55
CA ASN A 57 6.52 30.80 -27.74
C ASN A 57 7.51 30.93 -28.92
N ALA A 58 7.06 31.47 -30.04
CA ALA A 58 7.90 31.66 -31.22
C ALA A 58 9.07 32.63 -31.02
N ASP A 59 8.98 33.51 -30.03
CA ASP A 59 10.00 34.49 -29.69
C ASP A 59 11.00 33.95 -28.64
N GLY A 60 10.81 32.70 -28.18
CA GLY A 60 11.63 32.05 -27.16
C GLY A 60 11.30 32.42 -25.73
N GLU A 61 10.21 33.16 -25.51
CA GLU A 61 9.76 33.52 -24.17
C GLU A 61 9.08 32.32 -23.48
N ALA A 62 9.29 32.20 -22.18
CA ALA A 62 8.70 31.15 -21.38
C ALA A 62 7.18 31.21 -21.41
N MET A 63 6.56 30.04 -21.58
CA MET A 63 5.13 29.90 -21.76
C MET A 63 4.58 28.67 -21.02
N HIS A 64 3.35 28.83 -20.53
CA HIS A 64 2.62 27.71 -19.93
C HIS A 64 2.26 26.63 -20.98
N VAL A 65 2.59 25.40 -20.71
CA VAL A 65 2.25 24.26 -21.59
C VAL A 65 0.77 23.92 -21.42
N PRO A 66 -0.02 23.88 -22.49
CA PRO A 66 -1.43 23.55 -22.43
C PRO A 66 -1.70 22.19 -21.78
N THR A 67 -2.86 22.08 -21.10
CA THR A 67 -3.24 20.88 -20.37
C THR A 67 -3.32 19.64 -21.24
N ASP A 68 -3.83 19.75 -22.45
CA ASP A 68 -3.92 18.65 -23.41
C ASP A 68 -2.54 18.12 -23.83
N VAL A 69 -1.54 18.99 -23.98
CA VAL A 69 -0.15 18.60 -24.22
C VAL A 69 0.42 17.89 -22.99
N MET A 70 0.21 18.45 -21.80
CA MET A 70 0.63 17.80 -20.54
C MET A 70 -0.05 16.42 -20.35
N GLU A 71 -1.33 16.30 -20.69
CA GLU A 71 -2.07 15.04 -20.64
C GLU A 71 -1.62 14.02 -21.68
N SER A 72 -1.02 14.45 -22.77
CA SER A 72 -0.46 13.57 -23.81
C SER A 72 0.85 12.89 -23.41
N ILE A 73 1.45 13.28 -22.28
CA ILE A 73 2.73 12.72 -21.81
C ILE A 73 2.53 11.26 -21.44
N GLU A 74 3.40 10.40 -21.95
CA GLU A 74 3.49 8.98 -21.63
C GLU A 74 4.94 8.59 -21.33
N LEU A 75 5.12 7.65 -20.39
CA LEU A 75 6.42 7.04 -20.16
C LEU A 75 6.72 5.94 -21.18
N ILE A 76 7.98 5.86 -21.60
CA ILE A 76 8.46 4.95 -22.64
C ILE A 76 9.73 4.22 -22.19
N HIS A 77 9.98 3.06 -22.78
CA HIS A 77 11.32 2.47 -22.77
C HIS A 77 12.28 3.39 -23.54
N TYR A 78 13.26 3.95 -22.87
CA TYR A 78 14.19 4.91 -23.46
C TYR A 78 14.89 4.37 -24.72
N ALA A 79 15.41 3.13 -24.67
CA ALA A 79 16.13 2.54 -25.78
C ALA A 79 15.28 2.36 -27.07
N THR A 80 13.98 2.15 -26.96
CA THR A 80 13.10 1.79 -28.08
C THR A 80 12.10 2.87 -28.46
N GLY A 81 11.85 3.86 -27.59
CA GLY A 81 10.80 4.85 -27.75
C GLY A 81 9.37 4.30 -27.68
N LYS A 82 9.19 3.03 -27.30
CA LYS A 82 7.90 2.35 -27.20
C LYS A 82 7.31 2.47 -25.80
N THR A 83 5.98 2.43 -25.68
CA THR A 83 5.26 2.37 -24.41
C THR A 83 5.79 1.23 -23.53
N LEU A 84 5.77 1.44 -22.21
CA LEU A 84 6.19 0.44 -21.23
C LEU A 84 5.41 -0.88 -21.40
N ARG A 85 6.10 -2.01 -21.32
CA ARG A 85 5.61 -3.37 -21.51
C ARG A 85 6.52 -4.38 -20.81
N ASP A 86 6.32 -5.67 -21.02
CA ASP A 86 7.16 -6.76 -20.50
C ASP A 86 7.24 -6.75 -18.96
N GLY A 87 6.07 -6.53 -18.33
CA GLY A 87 5.90 -6.45 -16.89
C GLY A 87 5.99 -5.03 -16.32
N TRP A 88 6.52 -4.06 -17.08
CA TRP A 88 6.57 -2.66 -16.67
C TRP A 88 5.28 -1.91 -16.95
N ALA A 89 4.80 -1.16 -15.98
CA ALA A 89 3.58 -0.36 -16.09
C ALA A 89 3.77 1.01 -15.40
N ALA A 90 3.06 2.02 -15.91
CA ALA A 90 2.99 3.35 -15.32
C ALA A 90 1.53 3.72 -15.05
N SER A 91 1.26 4.34 -13.92
CA SER A 91 -0.04 4.86 -13.50
C SER A 91 0.07 6.33 -13.15
N ASN A 92 -0.99 7.11 -13.39
CA ASN A 92 -1.11 8.48 -12.90
C ASN A 92 -1.61 8.51 -11.43
N VAL A 93 -2.01 7.35 -10.88
CA VAL A 93 -2.55 7.22 -9.53
C VAL A 93 -1.52 6.53 -8.66
N GLN A 94 -1.21 7.14 -7.53
CA GLN A 94 -0.39 6.55 -6.49
C GLN A 94 -1.10 5.34 -5.88
N GLY A 95 -0.42 4.21 -5.87
CA GLY A 95 -0.89 3.02 -5.16
C GLY A 95 -0.48 3.03 -3.69
N ARG A 96 -0.85 1.97 -2.99
CA ARG A 96 -0.59 1.81 -1.55
C ARG A 96 0.89 1.59 -1.21
N PHE A 97 1.65 0.96 -2.11
CA PHE A 97 3.03 0.52 -1.86
C PHE A 97 4.01 1.41 -2.64
N THR A 98 4.42 2.52 -2.02
CA THR A 98 5.29 3.53 -2.64
C THR A 98 6.60 3.75 -1.88
N VAL A 99 6.92 2.84 -0.95
CA VAL A 99 8.17 2.89 -0.18
C VAL A 99 9.30 2.33 -1.03
N GLU A 100 10.43 3.03 -1.06
CA GLU A 100 11.61 2.56 -1.78
C GLU A 100 12.28 1.40 -1.02
N ALA A 101 12.59 0.32 -1.72
CA ALA A 101 13.18 -0.88 -1.13
C ALA A 101 14.58 -0.64 -0.52
N ARG A 102 15.26 0.41 -0.98
CA ARG A 102 16.54 0.86 -0.43
C ARG A 102 16.51 2.37 -0.32
N SER A 103 16.23 2.86 0.84
CA SER A 103 16.29 4.28 1.15
C SER A 103 17.73 4.78 0.94
N ALA A 104 17.96 5.50 -0.14
CA ALA A 104 19.01 6.49 -0.15
C ALA A 104 18.67 7.49 0.96
N THR A 105 19.65 7.83 1.77
CA THR A 105 19.56 8.78 2.89
C THR A 105 18.68 9.97 2.50
N SER A 106 17.55 10.12 3.17
CA SER A 106 16.68 11.28 3.02
C SER A 106 17.45 12.51 3.46
N VAL A 107 17.92 13.27 2.50
CA VAL A 107 18.27 14.67 2.71
C VAL A 107 16.94 15.42 2.80
N GLY A 108 16.73 16.12 3.91
CA GLY A 108 15.47 16.76 4.26
C GLY A 108 14.85 17.57 3.12
N GLU A 109 13.53 17.55 3.07
CA GLU A 109 12.74 18.48 2.27
C GLU A 109 13.13 19.92 2.66
N ILE A 110 13.87 20.55 1.79
CA ILE A 110 13.96 22.01 1.79
C ILE A 110 12.72 22.47 1.04
N ALA A 111 11.73 22.98 1.77
CA ALA A 111 10.66 23.77 1.20
C ALA A 111 11.33 25.00 0.56
N ASP A 112 11.43 24.99 -0.75
CA ASP A 112 11.86 26.15 -1.50
C ASP A 112 10.66 27.10 -1.58
N ASP A 113 10.76 28.23 -0.88
CA ASP A 113 9.91 29.40 -1.04
C ASP A 113 10.19 29.96 -2.43
N MET A 114 9.39 29.56 -3.41
CA MET A 114 9.55 29.93 -4.79
C MET A 114 8.75 31.22 -5.07
N ASP A 115 9.45 32.28 -5.42
CA ASP A 115 8.92 33.52 -5.97
C ASP A 115 7.98 33.25 -7.15
N ASP A 116 6.76 33.77 -7.10
CA ASP A 116 5.60 33.44 -7.93
C ASP A 116 5.63 34.05 -9.36
N ASP A 117 6.74 34.64 -9.81
CA ASP A 117 6.82 35.33 -11.12
C ASP A 117 7.63 34.56 -12.18
N SER A 118 8.19 33.40 -11.91
CA SER A 118 8.89 32.60 -12.92
C SER A 118 7.99 31.49 -13.47
N VAL A 119 7.96 31.34 -14.80
CA VAL A 119 7.31 30.20 -15.45
C VAL A 119 8.12 28.93 -15.09
N HIS A 120 7.79 28.31 -13.96
CA HIS A 120 8.43 27.08 -13.50
C HIS A 120 8.13 25.94 -14.45
N PRO A 121 9.00 24.91 -14.53
CA PRO A 121 8.69 23.68 -15.24
C PRO A 121 7.40 23.07 -14.71
N GLN A 122 6.44 22.82 -15.60
CA GLN A 122 5.25 22.07 -15.25
C GLN A 122 5.63 20.59 -15.04
N VAL A 123 4.99 19.96 -14.07
CA VAL A 123 5.33 18.59 -13.65
C VAL A 123 4.16 17.67 -13.88
N ARG A 124 4.43 16.52 -14.52
CA ARG A 124 3.50 15.39 -14.55
C ARG A 124 4.11 14.21 -13.81
N THR A 125 3.37 13.69 -12.85
CA THR A 125 3.82 12.57 -12.00
C THR A 125 3.25 11.25 -12.46
N PHE A 126 4.10 10.23 -12.48
CA PHE A 126 3.77 8.83 -12.75
C PHE A 126 4.28 7.94 -11.63
N TRP A 127 3.62 6.82 -11.45
CA TRP A 127 3.97 5.76 -10.52
C TRP A 127 4.28 4.49 -11.31
N VAL A 128 5.55 4.11 -11.32
CA VAL A 128 6.05 2.98 -12.13
C VAL A 128 6.17 1.75 -11.26
N SER A 129 5.65 0.61 -11.76
CA SER A 129 5.76 -0.71 -11.16
C SER A 129 6.31 -1.73 -12.15
N SER A 130 6.79 -2.87 -11.64
CA SER A 130 7.15 -4.00 -12.47
C SER A 130 6.71 -5.32 -11.83
N SER A 131 6.21 -6.24 -12.65
CA SER A 131 5.95 -7.64 -12.29
C SER A 131 7.07 -8.59 -12.74
N SER A 132 8.12 -8.05 -13.40
CA SER A 132 9.26 -8.81 -13.92
C SER A 132 10.56 -8.21 -13.39
N ALA A 133 11.47 -9.08 -12.93
CA ALA A 133 12.79 -8.64 -12.49
C ALA A 133 13.64 -8.20 -13.70
N GLY A 134 14.50 -7.20 -13.49
CA GLY A 134 15.38 -6.63 -14.50
C GLY A 134 15.49 -5.11 -14.36
N ALA A 135 16.31 -4.51 -15.19
CA ALA A 135 16.48 -3.07 -15.23
C ALA A 135 15.88 -2.48 -16.50
N THR A 136 15.30 -1.30 -16.41
CA THR A 136 14.85 -0.55 -17.58
C THR A 136 15.18 0.93 -17.43
N GLN A 137 15.59 1.53 -18.53
CA GLN A 137 15.75 2.97 -18.64
C GLN A 137 14.46 3.57 -19.18
N ILE A 138 13.91 4.53 -18.46
CA ILE A 138 12.62 5.15 -18.72
C ILE A 138 12.83 6.57 -19.23
N GLY A 139 12.29 6.84 -20.40
CA GLY A 139 12.11 8.16 -20.98
C GLY A 139 10.63 8.55 -20.98
N ALA A 140 10.35 9.67 -21.64
CA ALA A 140 8.99 10.15 -21.85
C ALA A 140 8.77 10.56 -23.32
N ARG A 141 7.51 10.60 -23.74
CA ARG A 141 7.07 11.22 -24.98
C ARG A 141 5.85 12.09 -24.75
N LEU A 142 5.69 13.09 -25.60
CA LEU A 142 4.48 13.91 -25.65
C LEU A 142 4.13 14.25 -27.12
N PHE A 143 2.95 14.81 -27.33
CA PHE A 143 2.52 15.33 -28.65
C PHE A 143 2.40 16.84 -28.55
N LEU A 144 3.05 17.53 -29.49
CA LEU A 144 3.01 18.98 -29.62
C LEU A 144 2.80 19.33 -31.09
N ASN A 145 1.79 20.12 -31.43
CA ASN A 145 1.49 20.58 -32.78
C ASN A 145 1.42 19.43 -33.83
N GLY A 146 0.93 18.24 -33.42
CA GLY A 146 0.84 17.07 -34.27
C GLY A 146 2.14 16.25 -34.39
N GLU A 147 3.22 16.72 -33.80
CA GLU A 147 4.49 16.01 -33.77
C GLU A 147 4.72 15.27 -32.45
N ARG A 148 5.44 14.15 -32.53
CA ARG A 148 5.84 13.37 -31.37
C ARG A 148 7.24 13.78 -30.92
N ILE A 149 7.36 14.29 -29.70
CA ILE A 149 8.63 14.66 -29.06
C ILE A 149 9.00 13.56 -28.05
N LEU A 150 10.22 13.05 -28.12
CA LEU A 150 10.75 12.01 -27.24
C LEU A 150 11.95 12.51 -26.44
N SER A 151 12.08 12.07 -25.21
CA SER A 151 13.22 12.39 -24.36
C SER A 151 14.45 11.47 -24.57
N ASN A 152 14.46 10.65 -25.62
CA ASN A 152 15.57 9.73 -25.93
C ASN A 152 16.48 10.20 -27.07
N GLY A 153 16.43 11.47 -27.41
CA GLY A 153 17.30 12.06 -28.45
C GLY A 153 17.05 11.58 -29.88
N THR A 154 16.00 10.78 -30.14
CA THR A 154 15.75 10.16 -31.45
C THR A 154 14.87 10.98 -32.39
N THR A 155 14.32 12.10 -31.94
CA THR A 155 13.51 13.00 -32.77
C THR A 155 14.41 14.04 -33.42
N LEU A 156 14.21 14.34 -34.69
CA LEU A 156 15.02 15.31 -35.46
C LEU A 156 15.03 16.73 -34.86
N SER A 157 14.02 17.08 -34.08
CA SER A 157 13.91 18.34 -33.35
C SER A 157 14.33 18.25 -31.88
N SER A 158 14.74 17.08 -31.41
CA SER A 158 14.92 16.80 -29.98
C SER A 158 16.36 17.04 -29.57
N VAL A 159 16.58 18.17 -28.92
CA VAL A 159 17.74 18.42 -28.05
C VAL A 159 17.56 17.79 -26.66
N HIS A 160 16.48 17.02 -26.48
CA HIS A 160 16.10 16.47 -25.18
C HIS A 160 16.62 15.05 -25.04
N ASP A 161 17.60 14.87 -24.17
CA ASP A 161 18.12 13.59 -23.76
C ASP A 161 18.00 13.46 -22.24
N SER A 162 16.99 12.71 -21.80
CA SER A 162 16.70 12.60 -20.37
C SER A 162 15.99 11.28 -20.06
N SER A 163 16.49 10.58 -19.06
CA SER A 163 15.94 9.32 -18.60
C SER A 163 16.31 9.05 -17.15
N VAL A 164 15.60 8.11 -16.54
CA VAL A 164 15.93 7.50 -15.25
C VAL A 164 15.98 5.99 -15.40
N THR A 165 16.79 5.31 -14.59
CA THR A 165 16.87 3.85 -14.55
C THR A 165 16.11 3.31 -13.36
N ILE A 166 15.27 2.30 -13.56
CA ILE A 166 14.61 1.56 -12.48
C ILE A 166 15.08 0.12 -12.53
N GLU A 167 15.51 -0.38 -11.37
CA GLU A 167 15.93 -1.76 -11.16
C GLU A 167 14.84 -2.51 -10.40
N ALA A 168 14.21 -3.50 -11.06
CA ALA A 168 13.23 -4.36 -10.43
C ALA A 168 13.92 -5.63 -9.92
N GLU A 169 13.97 -5.78 -8.60
CA GLU A 169 14.58 -6.93 -7.92
C GLU A 169 13.51 -7.97 -7.59
N THR A 170 13.86 -9.25 -7.69
CA THR A 170 12.97 -10.32 -7.22
C THR A 170 12.77 -10.19 -5.71
N PRO A 171 11.51 -10.16 -5.21
CA PRO A 171 11.27 -10.11 -3.77
C PRO A 171 11.90 -11.30 -3.05
N ALA A 172 12.48 -11.05 -1.89
CA ALA A 172 13.06 -12.10 -1.09
C ALA A 172 11.98 -13.07 -0.57
N THR A 173 12.26 -14.36 -0.68
CA THR A 173 11.45 -15.39 -0.05
C THR A 173 12.05 -15.76 1.30
N TYR A 174 11.29 -15.58 2.38
CA TYR A 174 11.76 -15.85 3.72
C TYR A 174 11.27 -17.22 4.23
N SER A 175 12.13 -17.91 4.99
CA SER A 175 11.71 -19.07 5.79
C SER A 175 10.89 -18.60 6.99
N VAL A 176 9.96 -19.42 7.44
CA VAL A 176 9.18 -19.13 8.65
C VAL A 176 10.09 -19.07 9.87
N ASP A 177 10.98 -20.03 9.98
CA ASP A 177 11.88 -20.15 11.12
C ASP A 177 12.93 -19.03 11.13
N GLY A 178 13.02 -18.32 12.24
CA GLY A 178 14.02 -17.30 12.51
C GLY A 178 13.77 -15.93 11.89
N VAL A 179 12.81 -15.81 10.96
CA VAL A 179 12.49 -14.53 10.30
C VAL A 179 11.10 -14.04 10.68
N PHE A 180 10.10 -14.89 10.62
CA PHE A 180 8.78 -14.57 11.17
C PHE A 180 8.75 -14.89 12.67
N ARG A 181 8.08 -14.02 13.43
CA ARG A 181 7.89 -14.19 14.88
C ARG A 181 6.41 -14.14 15.19
N LEU A 182 5.93 -15.17 15.90
CA LEU A 182 4.60 -15.19 16.49
C LEU A 182 4.76 -15.26 18.00
N TYR A 183 4.37 -14.19 18.71
CA TYR A 183 4.43 -14.14 20.16
C TYR A 183 3.11 -13.61 20.73
N GLN A 184 2.84 -13.87 22.00
CA GLN A 184 1.58 -13.51 22.63
C GLN A 184 1.78 -12.62 23.84
N THR A 185 0.81 -11.73 24.06
CA THR A 185 0.70 -10.86 25.24
C THR A 185 -0.69 -11.03 25.83
N ARG A 186 -0.78 -11.06 27.18
CA ARG A 186 -2.07 -11.13 27.86
C ARG A 186 -2.69 -9.76 28.03
N ILE A 187 -4.01 -9.64 27.88
CA ILE A 187 -4.72 -8.37 28.11
C ILE A 187 -4.84 -8.11 29.62
N GLY A 188 -5.23 -9.09 30.44
CA GLY A 188 -5.08 -9.06 31.89
C GLY A 188 -6.17 -8.35 32.68
N ASN A 189 -7.25 -7.88 32.02
CA ASN A 189 -8.37 -7.21 32.69
C ASN A 189 -9.68 -8.01 32.66
N GLU A 190 -9.56 -9.31 32.36
CA GLU A 190 -10.70 -10.20 32.20
C GLU A 190 -11.29 -10.61 33.56
N SER A 191 -12.58 -10.93 33.57
CA SER A 191 -13.24 -11.54 34.71
C SER A 191 -12.64 -12.94 35.02
N PRO A 192 -12.69 -13.41 36.27
CA PRO A 192 -12.26 -14.77 36.62
C PRO A 192 -12.85 -15.82 35.66
N GLY A 193 -12.05 -16.78 35.26
CA GLY A 193 -12.43 -17.79 34.28
C GLY A 193 -12.27 -17.40 32.81
N ASN A 194 -12.04 -16.12 32.54
CA ASN A 194 -11.83 -15.62 31.18
C ASN A 194 -10.36 -15.23 30.95
N ARG A 195 -9.90 -15.42 29.71
CA ARG A 195 -8.53 -15.07 29.30
C ARG A 195 -8.55 -14.57 27.86
N ILE A 196 -7.86 -13.45 27.58
CA ILE A 196 -7.69 -12.91 26.24
C ILE A 196 -6.21 -12.75 25.97
N TRP A 197 -5.76 -13.37 24.88
CA TRP A 197 -4.40 -13.27 24.37
C TRP A 197 -4.39 -12.48 23.08
N LYS A 198 -3.45 -11.57 22.96
CA LYS A 198 -3.13 -10.91 21.71
C LYS A 198 -1.85 -11.51 21.16
N TYR A 199 -1.92 -12.15 20.01
CA TYR A 199 -0.77 -12.62 19.26
C TYR A 199 -0.32 -11.57 18.28
N HIS A 200 0.97 -11.42 18.17
CA HIS A 200 1.64 -10.50 17.26
C HIS A 200 2.44 -11.32 16.25
N LEU A 201 2.14 -11.15 14.96
CA LEU A 201 2.88 -11.74 13.87
C LEU A 201 3.72 -10.66 13.19
N GLY A 202 5.04 -10.75 13.30
CA GLY A 202 5.98 -9.82 12.71
C GLY A 202 6.98 -10.49 11.78
N LEU A 203 7.60 -9.70 10.90
CA LEU A 203 8.63 -10.12 9.94
C LEU A 203 9.95 -9.39 10.25
N TYR A 204 11.03 -10.15 10.51
CA TYR A 204 12.32 -9.62 11.00
C TYR A 204 13.53 -10.22 10.26
N PRO A 205 13.70 -10.01 8.94
CA PRO A 205 14.87 -10.48 8.21
C PRO A 205 16.15 -9.82 8.75
N GLY A 206 17.14 -10.65 9.12
CA GLY A 206 18.38 -10.13 9.71
C GLY A 206 18.18 -9.37 11.02
N GLY A 207 17.07 -9.58 11.73
CA GLY A 207 16.73 -8.89 12.97
C GLY A 207 16.10 -7.50 12.80
N LYS A 208 16.03 -6.95 11.59
CA LYS A 208 15.38 -5.68 11.27
C LYS A 208 13.92 -5.92 10.88
N GLN A 209 13.01 -5.13 11.44
CA GLN A 209 11.60 -5.25 11.10
C GLN A 209 11.33 -4.79 9.66
N VAL A 210 10.60 -5.63 8.92
CA VAL A 210 9.84 -5.27 7.73
C VAL A 210 8.37 -5.27 8.14
N ARG A 211 7.68 -4.16 7.92
CA ARG A 211 6.31 -3.99 8.41
C ARG A 211 5.35 -4.87 7.62
N LEU A 212 4.55 -5.66 8.31
CA LEU A 212 3.39 -6.32 7.74
C LEU A 212 2.21 -5.35 7.80
N VAL A 213 1.57 -5.09 6.67
CA VAL A 213 0.58 -4.02 6.54
C VAL A 213 -0.81 -4.51 6.15
N ASP A 214 -0.92 -5.79 5.74
CA ASP A 214 -2.20 -6.40 5.38
C ASP A 214 -2.12 -7.93 5.37
N TRP A 215 -3.28 -8.57 5.21
CA TRP A 215 -3.40 -10.00 4.99
C TRP A 215 -4.58 -10.31 4.05
N ILE A 216 -4.50 -11.44 3.36
CA ILE A 216 -5.56 -11.96 2.50
C ILE A 216 -5.88 -13.38 2.96
N VAL A 217 -7.17 -13.66 3.15
CA VAL A 217 -7.73 -15.00 3.36
C VAL A 217 -8.80 -15.22 2.31
N GLU A 218 -8.79 -16.37 1.67
CA GLU A 218 -9.79 -16.72 0.65
C GLU A 218 -11.21 -16.66 1.23
N GLY A 219 -12.11 -15.98 0.52
CA GLY A 219 -13.51 -15.83 0.93
C GLY A 219 -13.78 -14.78 1.99
N VAL A 220 -12.76 -14.07 2.49
CA VAL A 220 -12.93 -12.97 3.45
C VAL A 220 -12.84 -11.64 2.70
N LYS A 221 -13.84 -10.77 2.90
CA LYS A 221 -13.88 -9.47 2.26
C LYS A 221 -12.85 -8.51 2.85
N GLU A 222 -12.44 -7.55 2.04
CA GLU A 222 -11.61 -6.44 2.49
C GLU A 222 -12.30 -5.67 3.64
N GLY A 223 -11.53 -5.27 4.66
CA GLY A 223 -12.03 -4.57 5.86
C GLY A 223 -12.68 -5.47 6.92
N GLU A 224 -13.02 -6.72 6.60
CA GLU A 224 -13.64 -7.64 7.56
C GLU A 224 -12.57 -8.42 8.36
N ASN A 225 -12.72 -8.47 9.70
CA ASN A 225 -11.97 -9.39 10.54
C ASN A 225 -12.39 -10.83 10.25
N HIS A 226 -11.49 -11.78 10.44
CA HIS A 226 -11.77 -13.18 10.18
C HIS A 226 -11.75 -14.01 11.46
N ASN A 227 -12.92 -14.54 11.85
CA ASN A 227 -13.02 -15.56 12.88
C ASN A 227 -12.72 -16.92 12.23
N PHE A 228 -11.55 -17.49 12.51
CA PHE A 228 -11.05 -18.68 11.81
C PHE A 228 -11.04 -19.96 12.65
N ALA A 229 -11.14 -19.85 13.97
CA ALA A 229 -11.16 -21.01 14.84
C ALA A 229 -11.93 -20.68 16.12
N GLY A 230 -12.70 -21.63 16.58
CA GLY A 230 -13.44 -21.48 17.82
C GLY A 230 -14.34 -22.65 18.13
N GLY A 231 -14.95 -22.64 19.29
CA GLY A 231 -15.92 -23.63 19.68
C GLY A 231 -16.36 -23.51 21.13
N ASN A 232 -17.52 -24.11 21.38
CA ASN A 232 -18.08 -24.31 22.70
C ASN A 232 -17.94 -25.74 23.12
N ARG A 233 -17.96 -26.00 24.42
CA ARG A 233 -17.88 -27.37 25.01
C ARG A 233 -16.64 -28.14 24.54
N LEU A 234 -15.49 -27.52 24.68
CA LEU A 234 -14.22 -28.13 24.27
C LEU A 234 -13.81 -29.33 25.17
N ASN A 235 -14.59 -29.62 26.22
CA ASN A 235 -14.42 -30.72 27.16
C ASN A 235 -13.06 -30.81 27.85
N GLU A 236 -12.48 -29.66 28.15
CA GLU A 236 -11.17 -29.57 28.74
C GLU A 236 -11.18 -28.81 30.06
N ILE A 237 -10.31 -29.19 30.93
CA ILE A 237 -10.13 -28.53 32.22
C ILE A 237 -9.74 -27.09 32.00
N LYS A 238 -10.57 -26.16 32.48
CA LYS A 238 -10.37 -24.71 32.46
C LYS A 238 -10.50 -23.98 31.10
N THR A 239 -11.03 -24.63 30.04
CA THR A 239 -11.37 -23.92 28.81
C THR A 239 -12.48 -24.63 28.07
N ASN A 240 -13.69 -24.12 28.19
CA ASN A 240 -14.87 -24.66 27.53
C ASN A 240 -15.29 -23.86 26.28
N TYR A 241 -14.75 -22.64 26.15
CA TYR A 241 -15.01 -21.76 25.01
C TYR A 241 -13.69 -21.20 24.47
N MET A 242 -13.56 -21.15 23.17
CA MET A 242 -12.46 -20.50 22.48
C MET A 242 -12.99 -19.78 21.24
N ASP A 243 -12.39 -18.64 20.95
CA ASP A 243 -12.59 -17.88 19.72
C ASP A 243 -11.27 -17.26 19.26
N CYS A 244 -10.95 -17.36 17.96
CA CYS A 244 -9.72 -16.84 17.36
C CYS A 244 -10.07 -15.93 16.19
N ILE A 245 -9.69 -14.65 16.29
CA ILE A 245 -10.03 -13.61 15.35
C ILE A 245 -8.74 -13.06 14.75
N PHE A 246 -8.58 -13.14 13.42
CA PHE A 246 -7.55 -12.43 12.70
C PHE A 246 -8.05 -11.03 12.41
N VAL A 247 -7.36 -10.03 12.95
CA VAL A 247 -7.81 -8.64 12.94
C VAL A 247 -7.21 -7.88 11.76
N ARG A 248 -8.01 -7.05 11.12
CA ARG A 248 -7.51 -6.16 10.07
C ARG A 248 -6.61 -5.08 10.65
N PRO A 249 -5.49 -4.75 9.99
CA PRO A 249 -4.56 -3.73 10.49
C PRO A 249 -5.17 -2.34 10.69
N GLU A 250 -6.18 -1.99 9.90
CA GLU A 250 -6.92 -0.72 10.03
C GLU A 250 -7.82 -0.65 11.26
N ASN A 251 -8.15 -1.78 11.88
CA ASN A 251 -8.98 -1.84 13.08
C ASN A 251 -8.12 -1.63 14.32
N SER A 252 -8.13 -0.43 14.87
CA SER A 252 -7.36 -0.08 16.08
C SER A 252 -7.84 -0.79 17.36
N SER A 253 -9.07 -1.30 17.36
CA SER A 253 -9.62 -2.11 18.45
C SER A 253 -10.76 -2.99 17.97
N ILE A 254 -10.98 -4.11 18.67
CA ILE A 254 -12.15 -4.96 18.49
C ILE A 254 -12.85 -5.18 19.83
N THR A 255 -14.11 -5.59 19.77
CA THR A 255 -14.85 -6.03 20.96
C THR A 255 -14.96 -7.54 20.93
N VAL A 256 -14.48 -8.17 22.00
CA VAL A 256 -14.58 -9.61 22.22
C VAL A 256 -15.69 -9.85 23.26
N THR A 257 -16.57 -10.78 22.98
CA THR A 257 -17.67 -11.15 23.88
C THR A 257 -17.39 -12.55 24.45
N LEU A 258 -17.29 -12.63 25.77
CA LEU A 258 -17.05 -13.90 26.45
C LEU A 258 -18.18 -14.25 27.43
N PRO A 259 -18.56 -15.54 27.53
CA PRO A 259 -19.46 -15.98 28.57
C PRO A 259 -18.82 -15.76 29.94
N VAL A 260 -19.62 -15.38 30.91
CA VAL A 260 -19.21 -15.20 32.30
C VAL A 260 -20.13 -16.03 33.20
N ASN A 261 -19.62 -16.39 34.37
CA ASN A 261 -20.46 -16.98 35.41
C ASN A 261 -21.44 -15.89 35.87
N GLY A 262 -22.67 -16.02 35.47
CA GLY A 262 -23.76 -15.24 36.07
C GLY A 262 -24.02 -15.76 37.48
N ASP A 263 -24.26 -14.85 38.41
CA ASP A 263 -24.54 -15.12 39.82
C ASP A 263 -25.51 -16.29 40.03
N PRO A 264 -25.41 -16.98 41.15
CA PRO A 264 -25.10 -18.37 41.30
C PRO A 264 -25.92 -19.29 40.39
N PHE A 265 -25.28 -20.27 39.79
CA PHE A 265 -25.87 -21.36 39.05
C PHE A 265 -27.09 -21.93 39.76
N VAL A 266 -28.26 -21.41 39.47
CA VAL A 266 -29.48 -22.13 39.67
C VAL A 266 -29.65 -23.03 38.46
N TYR A 267 -29.17 -24.25 38.54
CA TYR A 267 -29.57 -25.36 37.67
C TYR A 267 -31.05 -25.57 37.89
N THR A 268 -31.88 -24.72 37.35
CA THR A 268 -33.27 -25.05 37.18
C THR A 268 -33.37 -25.92 35.94
N PHE A 269 -33.74 -27.15 36.14
CA PHE A 269 -34.06 -28.14 35.13
C PHE A 269 -35.37 -27.76 34.35
N THR A 270 -35.60 -26.52 34.10
CA THR A 270 -36.67 -26.07 33.22
C THR A 270 -36.12 -25.85 31.83
N ARG A 271 -36.74 -26.48 30.86
CA ARG A 271 -36.42 -26.48 29.44
C ARG A 271 -36.40 -25.13 28.75
N ASP A 272 -36.62 -24.05 29.44
CA ASP A 272 -36.83 -22.75 28.89
C ASP A 272 -35.68 -21.81 29.27
N ALA A 273 -34.93 -21.44 28.24
CA ALA A 273 -34.03 -20.27 28.15
C ALA A 273 -33.03 -20.10 29.31
N GLN A 274 -31.94 -20.82 29.29
CA GLN A 274 -30.74 -20.41 30.03
C GLN A 274 -30.22 -19.11 29.43
N THR A 275 -30.52 -17.97 30.09
CA THR A 275 -29.87 -16.69 29.75
C THR A 275 -28.45 -16.71 30.25
N TRP A 276 -27.51 -16.91 29.33
CA TRP A 276 -26.10 -16.75 29.63
C TRP A 276 -25.78 -15.27 29.76
N SER A 277 -25.05 -14.91 30.81
CA SER A 277 -24.45 -13.58 30.89
C SER A 277 -23.21 -13.52 30.03
N HIS A 278 -23.06 -12.42 29.31
CA HIS A 278 -21.90 -12.14 28.49
C HIS A 278 -21.24 -10.86 28.96
N LYS A 279 -19.90 -10.83 28.90
CA LYS A 279 -19.14 -9.61 29.13
C LYS A 279 -18.37 -9.23 27.87
N HIS A 280 -18.42 -7.96 27.57
CA HIS A 280 -17.73 -7.36 26.43
C HIS A 280 -16.38 -6.80 26.88
N TYR A 281 -15.34 -7.13 26.15
CA TYR A 281 -13.97 -6.65 26.39
C TYR A 281 -13.48 -5.91 25.16
N LYS A 282 -13.11 -4.65 25.33
CA LYS A 282 -12.44 -3.90 24.28
C LYS A 282 -10.97 -4.28 24.27
N VAL A 283 -10.49 -4.78 23.14
CA VAL A 283 -9.10 -5.16 22.90
C VAL A 283 -8.48 -4.17 21.94
N ILE A 284 -7.42 -3.49 22.36
CA ILE A 284 -6.64 -2.62 21.49
C ILE A 284 -5.77 -3.51 20.59
N THR A 285 -5.95 -3.39 19.30
CA THR A 285 -5.34 -4.25 18.28
C THR A 285 -4.28 -3.54 17.46
N GLN A 286 -4.19 -2.22 17.60
CA GLN A 286 -3.17 -1.43 16.92
C GLN A 286 -1.77 -1.97 17.26
N SER A 287 -1.00 -2.24 16.22
CA SER A 287 0.37 -2.75 16.28
C SER A 287 1.22 -2.06 15.22
N ASP A 288 2.46 -1.74 15.54
CA ASP A 288 3.35 -1.05 14.60
C ASP A 288 4.07 -2.06 13.70
N GLY A 289 3.49 -2.31 12.53
CA GLY A 289 4.07 -3.19 11.51
C GLY A 289 3.98 -4.68 11.82
N GLU A 290 3.07 -5.10 12.71
CA GLU A 290 2.77 -6.50 12.98
C GLU A 290 1.28 -6.78 12.78
N LEU A 291 0.93 -7.97 12.33
CA LEU A 291 -0.45 -8.42 12.25
C LEU A 291 -0.91 -8.95 13.59
N THR A 292 -2.17 -8.69 13.92
CA THR A 292 -2.74 -9.05 15.22
C THR A 292 -3.77 -10.17 15.10
N ILE A 293 -3.64 -11.18 15.99
CA ILE A 293 -4.65 -12.20 16.19
C ILE A 293 -5.09 -12.13 17.64
N VAL A 294 -6.39 -12.15 17.87
CA VAL A 294 -6.96 -12.18 19.22
C VAL A 294 -7.53 -13.56 19.48
N GLN A 295 -7.06 -14.20 20.55
CA GLN A 295 -7.61 -15.45 21.05
C GLN A 295 -8.33 -15.17 22.37
N ALA A 296 -9.61 -15.51 22.42
CA ALA A 296 -10.45 -15.36 23.58
C ALA A 296 -10.83 -16.75 24.14
N LEU A 297 -10.62 -16.94 25.41
CA LEU A 297 -10.83 -18.20 26.12
C LEU A 297 -11.73 -17.98 27.33
N SER A 298 -12.64 -18.94 27.59
CA SER A 298 -13.44 -18.96 28.81
C SER A 298 -13.56 -20.37 29.40
N GLU A 299 -13.59 -20.46 30.70
CA GLU A 299 -13.94 -21.69 31.44
C GLU A 299 -15.44 -22.01 31.31
N TYR A 300 -16.24 -21.04 30.92
CA TYR A 300 -17.67 -21.18 30.72
C TYR A 300 -17.96 -21.51 29.27
N SER A 301 -19.02 -22.26 29.01
CA SER A 301 -19.46 -22.55 27.65
C SER A 301 -20.88 -22.07 27.43
N GLU A 302 -21.16 -21.56 26.25
CA GLU A 302 -22.53 -21.36 25.83
C GLU A 302 -23.24 -22.69 25.59
N ASN A 303 -24.52 -22.77 25.90
CA ASN A 303 -25.30 -23.98 25.69
C ASN A 303 -25.72 -24.17 24.21
N THR A 304 -24.88 -23.77 23.28
CA THR A 304 -25.13 -23.94 21.84
C THR A 304 -24.55 -25.26 21.36
N THR A 305 -25.27 -25.91 20.46
CA THR A 305 -24.86 -27.22 19.87
C THR A 305 -23.79 -27.05 18.80
N ALA A 306 -23.49 -25.85 18.38
CA ALA A 306 -22.55 -25.60 17.29
C ALA A 306 -21.10 -25.65 17.78
N ARG A 307 -20.40 -26.72 17.44
CA ARG A 307 -18.95 -26.81 17.55
C ARG A 307 -18.35 -26.33 16.24
N LYS A 308 -17.63 -25.19 16.26
CA LYS A 308 -16.81 -24.76 15.14
C LYS A 308 -15.37 -25.11 15.49
N TYR A 309 -14.79 -26.04 14.77
CA TYR A 309 -13.38 -26.36 14.85
C TYR A 309 -12.72 -25.84 13.56
N GLY A 310 -11.82 -24.88 13.67
CA GLY A 310 -10.86 -24.56 12.62
C GLY A 310 -9.56 -25.32 12.94
N GLY A 311 -8.91 -25.92 11.96
CA GLY A 311 -7.63 -26.62 12.17
C GLY A 311 -6.44 -25.77 11.77
N VAL A 312 -6.46 -25.30 10.53
CA VAL A 312 -5.38 -24.51 9.93
C VAL A 312 -5.99 -23.35 9.17
N LEU A 313 -5.48 -22.16 9.41
CA LEU A 313 -5.78 -20.97 8.63
C LEU A 313 -4.66 -20.77 7.61
N PHE A 314 -4.96 -20.81 6.31
CA PHE A 314 -4.06 -20.39 5.25
C PHE A 314 -4.32 -18.92 4.92
N PHE A 315 -3.27 -18.14 4.81
CA PHE A 315 -3.37 -16.72 4.47
C PHE A 315 -2.11 -16.21 3.76
N ILE A 316 -2.24 -15.04 3.17
CA ILE A 316 -1.14 -14.30 2.60
C ILE A 316 -0.93 -13.07 3.46
N ALA A 317 0.23 -12.93 4.10
CA ALA A 317 0.65 -11.67 4.72
C ALA A 317 1.28 -10.78 3.65
N ILE A 318 1.00 -9.47 3.72
CA ILE A 318 1.52 -8.47 2.78
C ILE A 318 2.41 -7.51 3.57
N ASP A 319 3.64 -7.31 3.10
CA ASP A 319 4.57 -6.37 3.70
C ASP A 319 4.42 -4.94 3.14
N GLU A 320 5.15 -4.00 3.71
CA GLU A 320 5.14 -2.58 3.33
C GLU A 320 5.61 -2.32 1.89
N TYR A 321 6.25 -3.29 1.25
CA TYR A 321 6.64 -3.23 -0.15
C TYR A 321 5.63 -3.90 -1.10
N GLY A 322 4.53 -4.44 -0.56
CA GLY A 322 3.52 -5.16 -1.32
C GLY A 322 3.90 -6.61 -1.64
N THR A 323 4.95 -7.14 -1.03
CA THR A 323 5.37 -8.54 -1.21
C THR A 323 4.46 -9.48 -0.45
N GLU A 324 4.09 -10.58 -1.10
CA GLU A 324 3.22 -11.61 -0.56
C GLU A 324 4.01 -12.73 0.11
N HIS A 325 3.62 -13.06 1.34
CA HIS A 325 4.17 -14.16 2.12
C HIS A 325 3.07 -15.17 2.44
N LYS A 326 3.14 -16.37 1.83
CA LYS A 326 2.19 -17.46 2.06
C LYS A 326 2.51 -18.14 3.37
N LEU A 327 1.57 -18.08 4.30
CA LEU A 327 1.70 -18.56 5.67
C LEU A 327 0.46 -19.34 6.09
N SER A 328 0.59 -20.11 7.15
CA SER A 328 -0.55 -20.73 7.82
C SER A 328 -0.39 -20.69 9.34
N ILE A 329 -1.52 -20.67 10.03
CA ILE A 329 -1.60 -20.76 11.48
C ILE A 329 -2.36 -22.03 11.82
N ARG A 330 -1.67 -22.95 12.51
CA ARG A 330 -2.30 -24.13 13.10
C ARG A 330 -2.76 -23.81 14.51
N VAL A 331 -4.00 -24.14 14.81
CA VAL A 331 -4.56 -24.02 16.15
C VAL A 331 -4.39 -25.35 16.88
N ASP A 332 -3.73 -25.33 18.02
CA ASP A 332 -3.70 -26.44 18.95
C ASP A 332 -4.81 -26.27 19.98
N PHE A 333 -5.88 -27.03 19.82
CA PHE A 333 -7.03 -26.97 20.72
C PHE A 333 -6.76 -27.57 22.11
N TYR A 334 -5.77 -28.44 22.23
CA TYR A 334 -5.40 -29.04 23.50
C TYR A 334 -4.59 -28.07 24.36
N GLU A 335 -3.53 -27.51 23.75
CA GLU A 335 -2.61 -26.57 24.42
C GLU A 335 -3.14 -25.13 24.43
N ARG A 336 -4.19 -24.84 23.65
CA ARG A 336 -4.72 -23.47 23.44
C ARG A 336 -3.69 -22.52 22.86
N ASN A 337 -2.89 -23.00 21.97
CA ASN A 337 -1.80 -22.25 21.37
C ASN A 337 -1.94 -22.14 19.85
N LEU A 338 -1.30 -21.13 19.28
CA LEU A 338 -1.21 -20.92 17.84
C LEU A 338 0.22 -21.16 17.37
N TYR A 339 0.37 -21.90 16.30
CA TYR A 339 1.67 -22.18 15.69
C TYR A 339 1.72 -21.69 14.26
N LEU A 340 2.73 -20.87 13.95
CA LEU A 340 2.97 -20.38 12.61
C LEU A 340 3.70 -21.45 11.78
N GLN A 341 3.25 -21.65 10.55
CA GLN A 341 3.82 -22.57 9.59
C GLN A 341 3.87 -21.92 8.21
N ARG A 342 4.63 -22.51 7.30
CA ARG A 342 4.59 -22.12 5.89
C ARG A 342 3.25 -22.54 5.29
N GLY A 343 2.66 -21.64 4.47
CA GLY A 343 1.41 -21.88 3.74
C GLY A 343 1.61 -22.65 2.45
#